data_e7f900d5f057a30c9c3becfc69fcc8ef
#
_entry.id   e7f900d5f057a30c9c3becfc69fcc8ef
#
_cell.length_a   1.000
_cell.length_b   1.000
_cell.length_c   1.000
_cell.angle_alpha   90.00
_cell.angle_beta   90.00
_cell.angle_gamma   90.00
#
_symmetry.space_group_name_H-M   'P 1'
#
loop_
_entity.id
_entity.type
_entity.pdbx_description
1 polymer ?
#
loop_
_entity_poly.entity_id
_entity_poly.type
_entity_poly.pdbx_seq_one_letter_code
_entity_poly.pdbx_strand_id
1 'polypeptide(L)'
;IEDLANKSDFIEVVNLLIYGDLPNKEQLQKYKKLISRHTLLHEQIINFFQGFRRDAHPMAMMVGVMGALSSFYQDSLDINDAHQRQEATRRIVAKASTIGAMAYKYSIGQSFVSPKNNLSYSENFLHMCFSNTAEEYKISPVLSKAMDTIFILHADHEQNASTSTVRLAGSSGANPFACIAAGVSSLWGPAH
;
A
#
# COMPACT_ATOMS: atom_id res chain seq x y z
N ILE A 1 10.65 -11.21 -14.31
CA ILE A 1 10.87 -10.06 -13.41
C ILE A 1 11.74 -8.99 -14.10
N GLU A 2 12.89 -9.34 -14.67
CA GLU A 2 13.80 -8.38 -15.31
C GLU A 2 13.12 -7.53 -16.38
N ASP A 3 12.35 -8.13 -17.27
CA ASP A 3 11.59 -7.39 -18.29
C ASP A 3 10.57 -6.43 -17.67
N LEU A 4 9.85 -6.84 -16.65
CA LEU A 4 8.87 -6.00 -15.95
C LEU A 4 9.55 -4.83 -15.24
N ALA A 5 10.66 -5.07 -14.54
CA ALA A 5 11.42 -4.02 -13.85
C ALA A 5 11.94 -2.93 -14.80
N ASN A 6 12.28 -3.33 -16.02
CA ASN A 6 12.83 -2.41 -17.05
C ASN A 6 11.74 -1.70 -17.87
N LYS A 7 10.62 -2.37 -18.16
CA LYS A 7 9.63 -1.94 -19.16
C LYS A 7 8.28 -1.51 -18.58
N SER A 8 7.96 -1.95 -17.35
CA SER A 8 6.67 -1.68 -16.70
C SER A 8 6.81 -0.69 -15.55
N ASP A 9 5.70 -0.24 -15.02
CA ASP A 9 5.60 0.40 -13.72
C ASP A 9 4.90 -0.50 -12.69
N PHE A 10 5.03 -0.15 -11.41
CA PHE A 10 4.52 -0.99 -10.32
C PHE A 10 3.01 -1.25 -10.43
N ILE A 11 2.21 -0.26 -10.80
CA ILE A 11 0.74 -0.42 -10.90
C ILE A 11 0.35 -1.34 -12.07
N GLU A 12 1.14 -1.36 -13.14
CA GLU A 12 0.98 -2.32 -14.24
C GLU A 12 1.25 -3.75 -13.75
N VAL A 13 2.31 -3.94 -12.96
CA VAL A 13 2.64 -5.24 -12.35
C VAL A 13 1.59 -5.67 -11.32
N VAL A 14 1.07 -4.76 -10.52
CA VAL A 14 -0.08 -5.03 -9.62
C VAL A 14 -1.29 -5.53 -10.43
N ASN A 15 -1.60 -4.88 -11.55
CA ASN A 15 -2.69 -5.32 -12.43
C ASN A 15 -2.45 -6.73 -12.96
N LEU A 16 -1.23 -7.00 -13.45
CA LEU A 16 -0.84 -8.34 -13.91
C LEU A 16 -1.03 -9.41 -12.83
N LEU A 17 -0.56 -9.16 -11.61
CA LEU A 17 -0.66 -10.13 -10.51
C LEU A 17 -2.11 -10.39 -10.06
N ILE A 18 -2.98 -9.39 -10.17
CA ILE A 18 -4.39 -9.52 -9.76
C ILE A 18 -5.25 -10.17 -10.85
N TYR A 19 -5.02 -9.82 -12.10
CA TYR A 19 -5.90 -10.21 -13.21
C TYR A 19 -5.30 -11.26 -14.17
N GLY A 20 -4.00 -11.55 -14.05
CA GLY A 20 -3.29 -12.57 -14.84
C GLY A 20 -2.70 -12.10 -16.16
N ASP A 21 -3.11 -10.93 -16.66
CA ASP A 21 -2.65 -10.36 -17.93
C ASP A 21 -2.18 -8.92 -17.79
N LEU A 22 -1.23 -8.52 -18.63
CA LEU A 22 -0.81 -7.13 -18.73
C LEU A 22 -1.93 -6.28 -19.33
N PRO A 23 -2.26 -5.14 -18.71
CA PRO A 23 -3.31 -4.27 -19.22
C PRO A 23 -2.87 -3.56 -20.51
N ASN A 24 -3.81 -3.30 -21.42
CA ASN A 24 -3.58 -2.35 -22.49
C ASN A 24 -3.49 -0.92 -21.93
N LYS A 25 -3.08 0.04 -22.79
CA LYS A 25 -2.87 1.44 -22.37
C LYS A 25 -4.10 2.08 -21.73
N GLU A 26 -5.29 1.84 -22.26
CA GLU A 26 -6.53 2.40 -21.74
C GLU A 26 -6.90 1.79 -20.38
N GLN A 27 -6.80 0.47 -20.27
CA GLN A 27 -7.01 -0.27 -19.01
C GLN A 27 -6.04 0.19 -17.93
N LEU A 28 -4.76 0.34 -18.28
CA LEU A 28 -3.74 0.82 -17.35
C LEU A 28 -4.03 2.22 -16.84
N GLN A 29 -4.37 3.16 -17.73
CA GLN A 29 -4.72 4.52 -17.33
C GLN A 29 -5.96 4.57 -16.44
N LYS A 30 -6.97 3.78 -16.74
CA LYS A 30 -8.17 3.64 -15.92
C LYS A 30 -7.83 3.08 -14.54
N TYR A 31 -6.97 2.06 -14.48
CA TYR A 31 -6.56 1.43 -13.22
C TYR A 31 -5.70 2.37 -12.37
N LYS A 32 -4.72 3.07 -12.96
CA LYS A 32 -3.93 4.10 -12.27
C LYS A 32 -4.80 5.19 -11.66
N LYS A 33 -5.77 5.70 -12.42
CA LYS A 33 -6.72 6.69 -11.94
C LYS A 33 -7.59 6.16 -10.80
N LEU A 34 -7.94 4.88 -10.85
CA LEU A 34 -8.72 4.24 -9.80
C LEU A 34 -7.90 4.13 -8.51
N ILE A 35 -6.66 3.63 -8.59
CA ILE A 35 -5.76 3.52 -7.44
C ILE A 35 -5.47 4.90 -6.83
N SER A 36 -5.15 5.91 -7.63
CA SER A 36 -4.83 7.26 -7.12
C SER A 36 -5.98 7.90 -6.33
N ARG A 37 -7.24 7.58 -6.65
CA ARG A 37 -8.41 8.07 -5.93
C ARG A 37 -8.66 7.38 -4.59
N HIS A 38 -8.01 6.26 -4.32
CA HIS A 38 -8.15 5.51 -3.07
C HIS A 38 -6.98 5.70 -2.11
N THR A 39 -5.98 6.51 -2.46
CA THR A 39 -4.77 6.71 -1.64
C THR A 39 -5.02 7.47 -0.34
N LEU A 40 -5.96 8.40 -0.34
CA LEU A 40 -6.27 9.21 0.84
C LEU A 40 -6.88 8.35 1.96
N LEU A 41 -6.38 8.52 3.17
CA LEU A 41 -6.95 7.89 4.38
C LEU A 41 -8.06 8.75 4.98
N HIS A 42 -9.00 8.09 5.67
CA HIS A 42 -10.01 8.78 6.45
C HIS A 42 -9.34 9.55 7.59
N GLU A 43 -9.85 10.73 7.90
CA GLU A 43 -9.25 11.63 8.90
C GLU A 43 -9.14 10.99 10.30
N GLN A 44 -10.09 10.18 10.69
CA GLN A 44 -10.03 9.45 11.95
C GLN A 44 -8.88 8.42 12.01
N ILE A 45 -8.41 7.90 10.88
CA ILE A 45 -7.21 7.04 10.84
C ILE A 45 -5.97 7.86 11.20
N ILE A 46 -5.93 9.14 10.82
CA ILE A 46 -4.86 10.05 11.23
C ILE A 46 -4.80 10.16 12.74
N ASN A 47 -5.96 10.31 13.40
CA ASN A 47 -6.04 10.33 14.85
C ASN A 47 -5.62 8.98 15.49
N PHE A 48 -5.84 7.86 14.80
CA PHE A 48 -5.42 6.54 15.28
C PHE A 48 -3.90 6.45 15.44
N PHE A 49 -3.11 7.11 14.57
CA PHE A 49 -1.67 7.20 14.73
C PHE A 49 -1.24 7.85 16.04
N GLN A 50 -2.02 8.79 16.59
CA GLN A 50 -1.72 9.46 17.86
C GLN A 50 -1.77 8.51 19.06
N GLY A 51 -2.41 7.36 18.93
CA GLY A 51 -2.43 6.31 19.96
C GLY A 51 -1.14 5.50 20.06
N PHE A 52 -0.27 5.56 19.07
CA PHE A 52 1.03 4.89 19.12
C PHE A 52 2.04 5.74 19.88
N ARG A 53 2.99 5.07 20.53
CA ARG A 53 4.17 5.76 21.07
C ARG A 53 5.02 6.31 19.93
N ARG A 54 5.71 7.42 20.17
CA ARG A 54 6.59 8.04 19.16
C ARG A 54 7.74 7.13 18.72
N ASP A 55 8.22 6.29 19.62
CA ASP A 55 9.27 5.30 19.41
C ASP A 55 8.72 3.93 18.94
N ALA A 56 7.45 3.83 18.60
CA ALA A 56 6.87 2.60 18.09
C ALA A 56 7.50 2.21 16.75
N HIS A 57 7.77 0.92 16.59
CA HIS A 57 8.32 0.39 15.34
C HIS A 57 7.33 0.65 14.19
N PRO A 58 7.76 1.13 12.99
CA PRO A 58 6.86 1.41 11.88
C PRO A 58 5.97 0.23 11.47
N MET A 59 6.48 -1.01 11.60
CA MET A 59 5.68 -2.20 11.32
C MET A 59 4.52 -2.39 12.29
N ALA A 60 4.65 -1.98 13.57
CA ALA A 60 3.53 -2.00 14.50
C ALA A 60 2.40 -1.07 14.05
N MET A 61 2.76 0.12 13.56
CA MET A 61 1.81 1.05 12.98
C MET A 61 1.15 0.50 11.71
N MET A 62 1.96 -0.10 10.81
CA MET A 62 1.44 -0.74 9.59
C MET A 62 0.41 -1.82 9.91
N VAL A 63 0.72 -2.74 10.83
CA VAL A 63 -0.19 -3.82 11.26
C VAL A 63 -1.48 -3.24 11.84
N GLY A 64 -1.37 -2.31 12.80
CA GLY A 64 -2.51 -1.73 13.49
C GLY A 64 -3.44 -0.95 12.55
N VAL A 65 -2.86 -0.09 11.72
CA VAL A 65 -3.64 0.75 10.79
C VAL A 65 -4.24 -0.09 9.66
N MET A 66 -3.52 -1.06 9.11
CA MET A 66 -4.05 -1.95 8.07
C MET A 66 -5.27 -2.73 8.59
N GLY A 67 -5.21 -3.27 9.79
CA GLY A 67 -6.35 -3.95 10.42
C GLY A 67 -7.52 -3.00 10.69
N ALA A 68 -7.24 -1.78 11.15
CA ALA A 68 -8.24 -0.75 11.43
C ALA A 68 -9.04 -0.32 10.19
N LEU A 69 -8.49 -0.46 8.97
CA LEU A 69 -9.22 -0.17 7.73
C LEU A 69 -10.55 -0.93 7.64
N SER A 70 -10.64 -2.12 8.22
CA SER A 70 -11.88 -2.91 8.22
C SER A 70 -13.07 -2.18 8.88
N SER A 71 -12.81 -1.31 9.85
CA SER A 71 -13.87 -0.52 10.50
C SER A 71 -14.35 0.68 9.68
N PHE A 72 -13.59 1.08 8.64
CA PHE A 72 -13.92 2.21 7.77
C PHE A 72 -14.56 1.80 6.44
N TYR A 73 -14.35 0.54 6.00
CA TYR A 73 -14.73 0.06 4.67
C TYR A 73 -15.61 -1.19 4.76
N GLN A 74 -16.76 -1.03 5.43
CA GLN A 74 -17.75 -2.11 5.65
C GLN A 74 -18.35 -2.66 4.35
N ASP A 75 -18.31 -1.90 3.28
CA ASP A 75 -18.77 -2.24 1.93
C ASP A 75 -17.78 -3.13 1.14
N SER A 76 -16.71 -3.58 1.76
CA SER A 76 -15.67 -4.40 1.13
C SER A 76 -15.09 -5.48 2.06
N LEU A 77 -15.92 -6.03 2.93
CA LEU A 77 -15.51 -7.05 3.90
C LEU A 77 -15.91 -8.48 3.48
N ASP A 78 -16.94 -8.64 2.66
CA ASP A 78 -17.42 -9.95 2.24
C ASP A 78 -16.48 -10.57 1.18
N ILE A 79 -15.78 -11.62 1.58
CA ILE A 79 -14.86 -12.35 0.70
C ILE A 79 -15.55 -13.19 -0.35
N ASN A 80 -16.85 -13.47 -0.21
CA ASN A 80 -17.63 -14.23 -1.18
C ASN A 80 -18.17 -13.35 -2.32
N ASP A 81 -18.31 -12.04 -2.08
CA ASP A 81 -18.69 -11.08 -3.10
C ASP A 81 -17.48 -10.63 -3.92
N ALA A 82 -17.51 -10.89 -5.23
CA ALA A 82 -16.40 -10.57 -6.14
C ALA A 82 -16.13 -9.04 -6.24
N HIS A 83 -17.18 -8.23 -6.19
CA HIS A 83 -17.05 -6.76 -6.24
C HIS A 83 -16.38 -6.24 -4.97
N GLN A 84 -16.82 -6.70 -3.80
CA GLN A 84 -16.24 -6.31 -2.52
C GLN A 84 -14.76 -6.74 -2.41
N ARG A 85 -14.40 -7.94 -2.88
CA ARG A 85 -12.99 -8.37 -2.95
C ARG A 85 -12.14 -7.42 -3.81
N GLN A 86 -12.65 -7.01 -4.97
CA GLN A 86 -11.94 -6.09 -5.85
C GLN A 86 -11.76 -4.71 -5.20
N GLU A 87 -12.81 -4.19 -4.56
CA GLU A 87 -12.74 -2.90 -3.85
C GLU A 87 -11.77 -2.96 -2.67
N ALA A 88 -11.79 -4.05 -1.87
CA ALA A 88 -10.82 -4.25 -0.80
C ALA A 88 -9.38 -4.26 -1.33
N THR A 89 -9.13 -5.00 -2.40
CA THR A 89 -7.81 -5.10 -3.03
C THR A 89 -7.30 -3.72 -3.49
N ARG A 90 -8.14 -2.96 -4.19
CA ARG A 90 -7.80 -1.60 -4.64
C ARG A 90 -7.47 -0.66 -3.48
N ARG A 91 -8.30 -0.69 -2.44
CA ARG A 91 -8.12 0.12 -1.23
C ARG A 91 -6.85 -0.26 -0.49
N ILE A 92 -6.55 -1.53 -0.33
CA ILE A 92 -5.35 -2.03 0.34
C ILE A 92 -4.10 -1.58 -0.42
N VAL A 93 -4.03 -1.84 -1.72
CA VAL A 93 -2.89 -1.43 -2.55
C VAL A 93 -2.70 0.09 -2.50
N ALA A 94 -3.76 0.86 -2.70
CA ALA A 94 -3.69 2.31 -2.73
C ALA A 94 -3.24 2.90 -1.38
N LYS A 95 -3.77 2.38 -0.28
CA LYS A 95 -3.55 2.94 1.06
C LYS A 95 -2.26 2.45 1.72
N ALA A 96 -1.71 1.33 1.29
CA ALA A 96 -0.47 0.78 1.86
C ALA A 96 0.69 1.78 1.78
N SER A 97 0.85 2.47 0.65
CA SER A 97 1.88 3.49 0.48
C SER A 97 1.67 4.70 1.40
N THR A 98 0.42 5.13 1.57
CA THR A 98 0.08 6.25 2.46
C THR A 98 0.30 5.89 3.93
N ILE A 99 -0.11 4.68 4.34
CA ILE A 99 0.13 4.19 5.70
C ILE A 99 1.63 4.09 6.00
N GLY A 100 2.42 3.54 5.06
CA GLY A 100 3.87 3.45 5.20
C GLY A 100 4.54 4.83 5.33
N ALA A 101 4.16 5.78 4.48
CA ALA A 101 4.67 7.14 4.54
C ALA A 101 4.28 7.86 5.84
N MET A 102 3.05 7.66 6.32
CA MET A 102 2.59 8.22 7.60
C MET A 102 3.34 7.59 8.79
N ALA A 103 3.56 6.27 8.77
CA ALA A 103 4.35 5.60 9.80
C ALA A 103 5.78 6.17 9.87
N TYR A 104 6.41 6.40 8.72
CA TYR A 104 7.71 7.05 8.65
C TYR A 104 7.67 8.48 9.20
N LYS A 105 6.73 9.32 8.73
CA LYS A 105 6.57 10.70 9.21
C LYS A 105 6.33 10.77 10.72
N TYR A 106 5.51 9.86 11.23
CA TYR A 106 5.23 9.78 12.65
C TYR A 106 6.49 9.46 13.46
N SER A 107 7.28 8.48 13.02
CA SER A 107 8.50 8.05 13.72
C SER A 107 9.57 9.16 13.80
N ILE A 108 9.64 10.04 12.81
CA ILE A 108 10.57 11.19 12.81
C ILE A 108 9.94 12.48 13.35
N GLY A 109 8.71 12.44 13.83
CA GLY A 109 8.04 13.59 14.45
C GLY A 109 7.63 14.69 13.47
N GLN A 110 7.45 14.40 12.21
CA GLN A 110 6.99 15.34 11.19
C GLN A 110 5.49 15.25 10.91
N SER A 111 4.92 16.34 10.42
CA SER A 111 3.53 16.38 9.98
C SER A 111 3.29 15.45 8.79
N PHE A 112 2.11 14.84 8.76
CA PHE A 112 1.67 14.03 7.63
C PHE A 112 1.48 14.87 6.37
N VAL A 113 1.82 14.29 5.24
CA VAL A 113 1.64 14.89 3.92
C VAL A 113 0.61 14.07 3.14
N SER A 114 -0.39 14.75 2.61
CA SER A 114 -1.46 14.10 1.84
C SER A 114 -0.98 13.68 0.44
N PRO A 115 -1.50 12.57 -0.09
CA PRO A 115 -1.21 12.15 -1.45
C PRO A 115 -1.77 13.15 -2.49
N LYS A 116 -1.17 13.18 -3.67
CA LYS A 116 -1.59 13.98 -4.83
C LYS A 116 -2.03 13.07 -5.97
N ASN A 117 -3.21 13.33 -6.55
CA ASN A 117 -3.77 12.48 -7.61
C ASN A 117 -3.05 12.58 -8.97
N ASN A 118 -2.20 13.57 -9.15
CA ASN A 118 -1.44 13.79 -10.39
C ASN A 118 -0.05 13.15 -10.38
N LEU A 119 0.35 12.53 -9.27
CA LEU A 119 1.61 11.82 -9.15
C LEU A 119 1.42 10.31 -9.40
N SER A 120 2.45 9.66 -9.92
CA SER A 120 2.50 8.21 -9.98
C SER A 120 2.54 7.60 -8.56
N TYR A 121 2.38 6.28 -8.45
CA TYR A 121 2.39 5.59 -7.16
C TYR A 121 3.70 5.81 -6.40
N SER A 122 4.83 5.62 -7.08
CA SER A 122 6.17 5.78 -6.51
C SER A 122 6.51 7.24 -6.21
N GLU A 123 6.15 8.17 -7.11
CA GLU A 123 6.29 9.61 -6.86
C GLU A 123 5.47 10.05 -5.66
N ASN A 124 4.26 9.54 -5.53
CA ASN A 124 3.38 9.88 -4.43
C ASN A 124 3.92 9.37 -3.09
N PHE A 125 4.47 8.16 -3.06
CA PHE A 125 5.15 7.64 -1.88
C PHE A 125 6.34 8.52 -1.47
N LEU A 126 7.21 8.88 -2.41
CA LEU A 126 8.35 9.79 -2.15
C LEU A 126 7.86 11.18 -1.68
N HIS A 127 6.83 11.71 -2.33
CA HIS A 127 6.21 12.98 -1.93
C HIS A 127 5.73 12.93 -0.48
N MET A 128 4.97 11.91 -0.11
CA MET A 128 4.44 11.79 1.26
C MET A 128 5.53 11.58 2.30
N CYS A 129 6.60 10.85 1.96
CA CYS A 129 7.72 10.61 2.88
C CYS A 129 8.60 11.84 3.10
N PHE A 130 8.91 12.60 2.04
CA PHE A 130 10.00 13.57 2.08
C PHE A 130 9.57 15.02 1.93
N SER A 131 8.34 15.33 1.50
CA SER A 131 7.84 16.69 1.53
C SER A 131 7.67 17.18 2.98
N ASN A 132 7.87 18.48 3.16
CA ASN A 132 7.58 19.17 4.42
C ASN A 132 6.87 20.51 4.14
N THR A 133 6.46 21.22 5.17
CA THR A 133 5.76 22.50 5.04
C THR A 133 6.69 23.69 4.81
N ALA A 134 8.02 23.51 4.98
CA ALA A 134 8.99 24.59 4.90
C ALA A 134 9.54 24.78 3.50
N GLU A 135 9.65 23.70 2.72
CA GLU A 135 10.27 23.70 1.40
C GLU A 135 9.49 22.85 0.40
N GLU A 136 9.52 23.28 -0.86
CA GLU A 136 8.96 22.47 -1.95
C GLU A 136 9.86 21.26 -2.25
N TYR A 137 9.31 20.05 -2.08
CA TYR A 137 10.02 18.84 -2.44
C TYR A 137 9.92 18.57 -3.95
N LYS A 138 11.04 18.63 -4.64
CA LYS A 138 11.15 18.28 -6.04
C LYS A 138 11.49 16.80 -6.18
N ILE A 139 10.53 16.02 -6.69
CA ILE A 139 10.71 14.58 -6.89
C ILE A 139 11.76 14.36 -7.98
N SER A 140 12.83 13.63 -7.64
CA SER A 140 13.83 13.21 -8.61
C SER A 140 13.28 12.07 -9.49
N PRO A 141 13.30 12.20 -10.82
CA PRO A 141 12.88 11.10 -11.71
C PRO A 141 13.70 9.82 -11.51
N VAL A 142 14.98 9.96 -11.14
CA VAL A 142 15.86 8.82 -10.84
C VAL A 142 15.39 8.08 -9.60
N LEU A 143 15.07 8.82 -8.51
CA LEU A 143 14.56 8.21 -7.29
C LEU A 143 13.18 7.60 -7.49
N SER A 144 12.31 8.26 -8.27
CA SER A 144 10.99 7.72 -8.61
C SER A 144 11.10 6.40 -9.36
N LYS A 145 11.96 6.32 -10.38
CA LYS A 145 12.17 5.06 -11.12
C LYS A 145 12.82 3.99 -10.24
N ALA A 146 13.78 4.35 -9.39
CA ALA A 146 14.40 3.40 -8.46
C ALA A 146 13.38 2.82 -7.49
N MET A 147 12.52 3.68 -6.90
CA MET A 147 11.46 3.23 -5.99
C MET A 147 10.43 2.35 -6.67
N ASP A 148 10.05 2.70 -7.90
CA ASP A 148 9.13 1.89 -8.71
C ASP A 148 9.71 0.50 -8.99
N THR A 149 10.98 0.44 -9.36
CA THR A 149 11.71 -0.81 -9.57
C THR A 149 11.79 -1.64 -8.27
N ILE A 150 12.06 -1.02 -7.12
CA ILE A 150 12.06 -1.70 -5.83
C ILE A 150 10.69 -2.32 -5.54
N PHE A 151 9.60 -1.58 -5.76
CA PHE A 151 8.25 -2.12 -5.58
C PHE A 151 7.97 -3.31 -6.51
N ILE A 152 8.41 -3.26 -7.76
CA ILE A 152 8.25 -4.37 -8.71
C ILE A 152 9.04 -5.60 -8.24
N LEU A 153 10.30 -5.42 -7.83
CA LEU A 153 11.15 -6.53 -7.37
C LEU A 153 10.64 -7.18 -6.08
N HIS A 154 9.83 -6.47 -5.29
CA HIS A 154 9.22 -6.97 -4.05
C HIS A 154 7.75 -7.37 -4.22
N ALA A 155 7.18 -7.29 -5.43
CA ALA A 155 5.77 -7.55 -5.65
C ALA A 155 5.40 -9.04 -5.53
N ASP A 156 6.34 -9.92 -5.85
CA ASP A 156 6.17 -11.36 -5.74
C ASP A 156 7.48 -12.05 -5.36
N HIS A 157 7.43 -12.90 -4.36
CA HIS A 157 8.51 -13.76 -3.87
C HIS A 157 8.05 -15.22 -3.74
N GLU A 158 7.19 -15.69 -4.63
CA GLU A 158 6.57 -17.01 -4.54
C GLU A 158 5.79 -17.18 -3.22
N GLN A 159 5.79 -18.38 -2.64
CA GLN A 159 5.11 -18.64 -1.39
C GLN A 159 6.02 -18.32 -0.19
N ASN A 160 6.12 -17.05 0.16
CA ASN A 160 6.84 -16.57 1.35
C ASN A 160 5.96 -16.60 2.61
N ALA A 161 6.55 -16.20 3.76
CA ALA A 161 5.85 -16.19 5.05
C ALA A 161 4.58 -15.34 5.05
N SER A 162 4.60 -14.14 4.45
CA SER A 162 3.43 -13.27 4.41
C SER A 162 2.32 -13.83 3.51
N THR A 163 2.66 -14.38 2.35
CA THR A 163 1.69 -15.05 1.47
C THR A 163 1.03 -16.23 2.17
N SER A 164 1.81 -17.08 2.85
CA SER A 164 1.30 -18.22 3.60
C SER A 164 0.38 -17.77 4.74
N THR A 165 0.76 -16.72 5.47
CA THR A 165 -0.03 -16.15 6.57
C THR A 165 -1.36 -15.56 6.09
N VAL A 166 -1.35 -14.81 4.99
CA VAL A 166 -2.57 -14.25 4.37
C VAL A 166 -3.52 -15.38 3.95
N ARG A 167 -3.00 -16.42 3.30
CA ARG A 167 -3.81 -17.58 2.86
C ARG A 167 -4.39 -18.34 4.05
N LEU A 168 -3.59 -18.54 5.11
CA LEU A 168 -4.06 -19.21 6.32
C LEU A 168 -5.16 -18.38 7.00
N ALA A 169 -4.97 -17.10 7.22
CA ALA A 169 -5.99 -16.21 7.78
C ALA A 169 -7.27 -16.20 6.90
N GLY A 170 -7.10 -16.11 5.57
CA GLY A 170 -8.21 -16.12 4.63
C GLY A 170 -9.01 -17.43 4.63
N SER A 171 -8.37 -18.56 4.96
CA SER A 171 -9.06 -19.87 5.02
C SER A 171 -10.13 -19.95 6.12
N SER A 172 -10.06 -19.06 7.13
CA SER A 172 -11.08 -18.94 8.18
C SER A 172 -12.25 -18.02 7.79
N GLY A 173 -12.23 -17.42 6.60
CA GLY A 173 -13.25 -16.45 6.18
C GLY A 173 -13.02 -15.05 6.73
N ALA A 174 -11.82 -14.74 7.24
CA ALA A 174 -11.47 -13.41 7.72
C ALA A 174 -11.52 -12.37 6.58
N ASN A 175 -11.92 -11.13 6.90
CA ASN A 175 -12.00 -10.07 5.91
C ASN A 175 -10.62 -9.71 5.33
N PRO A 176 -10.56 -9.13 4.11
CA PRO A 176 -9.29 -8.88 3.42
C PRO A 176 -8.31 -8.01 4.21
N PHE A 177 -8.78 -6.99 4.92
CA PHE A 177 -7.90 -6.10 5.70
C PHE A 177 -7.26 -6.84 6.88
N ALA A 178 -8.00 -7.70 7.58
CA ALA A 178 -7.48 -8.53 8.65
C ALA A 178 -6.45 -9.55 8.13
N CYS A 179 -6.72 -10.18 6.98
CA CYS A 179 -5.78 -11.09 6.33
C CYS A 179 -4.46 -10.40 5.98
N ILE A 180 -4.52 -9.19 5.41
CA ILE A 180 -3.33 -8.42 5.05
C ILE A 180 -2.60 -7.92 6.30
N ALA A 181 -3.31 -7.50 7.35
CA ALA A 181 -2.67 -7.15 8.62
C ALA A 181 -1.88 -8.34 9.22
N ALA A 182 -2.42 -9.56 9.15
CA ALA A 182 -1.71 -10.77 9.54
C ALA A 182 -0.46 -11.02 8.67
N GLY A 183 -0.55 -10.84 7.35
CA GLY A 183 0.58 -10.91 6.45
C GLY A 183 1.65 -9.87 6.76
N VAL A 184 1.27 -8.63 7.02
CA VAL A 184 2.19 -7.56 7.44
C VAL A 184 2.87 -7.90 8.77
N SER A 185 2.16 -8.54 9.71
CA SER A 185 2.76 -8.99 10.98
C SER A 185 3.90 -9.98 10.76
N SER A 186 3.79 -10.87 9.77
CA SER A 186 4.84 -11.84 9.47
C SER A 186 6.12 -11.21 8.89
N LEU A 187 6.03 -10.00 8.33
CA LEU A 187 7.18 -9.24 7.83
C LEU A 187 8.03 -8.62 8.95
N TRP A 188 7.53 -8.59 10.17
CA TRP A 188 8.20 -7.95 11.30
C TRP A 188 9.19 -8.89 12.05
N GLY A 189 9.33 -10.11 11.62
CA GLY A 189 10.26 -11.05 12.24
C GLY A 189 11.71 -10.85 11.79
N PRO A 190 12.71 -11.14 12.66
CA PRO A 190 14.13 -10.98 12.31
C PRO A 190 14.61 -11.95 11.23
N ALA A 191 13.86 -12.98 10.94
CA ALA A 191 14.16 -13.96 9.91
C ALA A 191 13.52 -13.65 8.54
N HIS A 192 12.85 -12.52 8.46
CA HIS A 192 12.14 -12.12 7.23
C HIS A 192 13.00 -11.25 6.34
#